data_df9a0543c0cea9795745c527efa7b4b5
#
_entry.id   df9a0543c0cea9795745c527efa7b4b5
#
_cell.length_a   1.000
_cell.length_b   1.000
_cell.length_c   1.000
_cell.angle_alpha   90.00
_cell.angle_beta   90.00
_cell.angle_gamma   90.00
#
_symmetry.space_group_name_H-M   'P 1'
#
loop_
_entity.id
_entity.type
_entity.pdbx_description
1 polymer ?
#
loop_
_entity_poly.entity_id
_entity_poly.type
_entity_poly.pdbx_seq_one_letter_code
_entity_poly.pdbx_strand_id
1 'polypeptide(L)'
;MIIAVARDEAFNFTYRENIDRLREWGEVVFFSPVHDASLPACDFLYLPGGYPEFFLQPLSDNAAMRRQVYDYIERGGRCLAECGGMMYLCTAIVGMDNVSYPMVNILKQTATLEDMKLHLGYREWNGFPGHEFHYSHIVESASPGNSRCPQVYEYKNLRASYIHLDWGEKNLFDLWKD
;
A
#
# COMPACT_ATOMS: atom_id res chain seq x y z
N MET A 1 -16.62 11.94 -6.69
CA MET A 1 -15.23 11.45 -6.59
C MET A 1 -15.22 9.98 -7.01
N ILE A 2 -14.28 9.59 -7.86
CA ILE A 2 -14.07 8.17 -8.24
C ILE A 2 -12.91 7.63 -7.40
N ILE A 3 -13.14 6.51 -6.74
CA ILE A 3 -12.20 5.88 -5.81
C ILE A 3 -11.81 4.51 -6.36
N ALA A 4 -10.56 4.37 -6.82
CA ALA A 4 -10.04 3.09 -7.26
C ALA A 4 -9.47 2.31 -6.06
N VAL A 5 -9.92 1.08 -5.88
CA VAL A 5 -9.49 0.20 -4.79
C VAL A 5 -8.92 -1.09 -5.38
N ALA A 6 -7.66 -1.36 -5.09
CA ALA A 6 -7.05 -2.62 -5.48
C ALA A 6 -7.74 -3.78 -4.74
N ARG A 7 -8.15 -4.80 -5.49
CA ARG A 7 -8.82 -5.98 -4.94
C ARG A 7 -8.65 -7.18 -5.84
N ASP A 8 -7.80 -8.09 -5.41
CA ASP A 8 -7.57 -9.40 -6.01
C ASP A 8 -6.97 -10.35 -4.95
N GLU A 9 -6.40 -11.45 -5.36
CA GLU A 9 -5.78 -12.42 -4.47
C GLU A 9 -4.53 -11.89 -3.75
N ALA A 10 -3.85 -10.88 -4.31
CA ALA A 10 -2.70 -10.23 -3.68
C ALA A 10 -3.09 -9.10 -2.72
N PHE A 11 -4.24 -8.45 -2.97
CA PHE A 11 -4.74 -7.28 -2.22
C PHE A 11 -6.17 -7.56 -1.73
N ASN A 12 -6.31 -8.29 -0.65
CA ASN A 12 -7.60 -8.77 -0.16
C ASN A 12 -7.90 -8.42 1.31
N PHE A 13 -6.99 -7.71 1.97
CA PHE A 13 -7.22 -7.31 3.36
C PHE A 13 -7.74 -5.87 3.43
N THR A 14 -9.05 -5.76 3.68
CA THR A 14 -9.73 -4.48 3.94
C THR A 14 -10.74 -4.66 5.06
N TYR A 15 -10.89 -3.65 5.91
CA TYR A 15 -12.06 -3.59 6.78
C TYR A 15 -13.30 -3.28 5.93
N ARG A 16 -14.38 -4.02 6.18
CA ARG A 16 -15.65 -3.79 5.49
C ARG A 16 -16.15 -2.35 5.72
N GLU A 17 -16.02 -1.89 6.95
CA GLU A 17 -16.40 -0.56 7.39
C GLU A 17 -15.67 0.52 6.60
N ASN A 18 -14.38 0.33 6.33
CA ASN A 18 -13.60 1.26 5.50
C ASN A 18 -14.13 1.34 4.06
N ILE A 19 -14.50 0.20 3.47
CA ILE A 19 -15.10 0.18 2.12
C ILE A 19 -16.47 0.87 2.12
N ASP A 20 -17.28 0.66 3.15
CA ASP A 20 -18.60 1.31 3.27
C ASP A 20 -18.41 2.84 3.43
N ARG A 21 -17.41 3.31 4.16
CA ARG A 21 -17.05 4.73 4.24
C ARG A 21 -16.59 5.30 2.90
N LEU A 22 -15.80 4.57 2.11
CA LEU A 22 -15.42 5.01 0.76
C LEU A 22 -16.63 5.23 -0.13
N ARG A 23 -17.64 4.37 -0.04
CA ARG A 23 -18.91 4.50 -0.80
C ARG A 23 -19.73 5.73 -0.42
N GLU A 24 -19.61 6.20 0.82
CA GLU A 24 -20.24 7.47 1.24
C GLU A 24 -19.55 8.68 0.60
N TRP A 25 -18.25 8.59 0.30
CA TRP A 25 -17.47 9.69 -0.27
C TRP A 25 -17.45 9.70 -1.80
N GLY A 26 -17.75 8.58 -2.45
CA GLY A 26 -17.76 8.52 -3.89
C GLY A 26 -18.06 7.15 -4.49
N GLU A 27 -17.91 7.06 -5.79
CA GLU A 27 -18.02 5.82 -6.52
C GLU A 27 -16.78 4.96 -6.31
N VAL A 28 -16.98 3.76 -5.78
CA VAL A 28 -15.88 2.78 -5.58
C VAL A 28 -15.79 1.86 -6.78
N VAL A 29 -14.63 1.89 -7.44
CA VAL A 29 -14.28 1.01 -8.56
C VAL A 29 -13.16 0.07 -8.12
N PHE A 30 -13.42 -1.22 -8.13
CA PHE A 30 -12.39 -2.22 -7.85
C PHE A 30 -11.58 -2.54 -9.09
N PHE A 31 -10.28 -2.77 -8.92
CA PHE A 31 -9.39 -3.21 -9.98
C PHE A 31 -8.36 -4.22 -9.44
N SER A 32 -7.79 -5.01 -10.33
CA SER A 32 -6.80 -6.02 -10.00
C SER A 32 -5.40 -5.61 -10.49
N PRO A 33 -4.47 -5.28 -9.60
CA PRO A 33 -3.06 -5.13 -9.99
C PRO A 33 -2.45 -6.36 -10.65
N VAL A 34 -2.95 -7.56 -10.34
CA VAL A 34 -2.47 -8.81 -10.92
C VAL A 34 -3.01 -9.04 -12.35
N HIS A 35 -4.32 -8.76 -12.58
CA HIS A 35 -5.00 -9.21 -13.80
C HIS A 35 -5.39 -8.12 -14.78
N ASP A 36 -5.61 -6.89 -14.29
CA ASP A 36 -6.09 -5.81 -15.15
C ASP A 36 -4.94 -5.16 -15.93
N ALA A 37 -5.22 -4.79 -17.16
CA ALA A 37 -4.25 -4.13 -18.04
C ALA A 37 -4.09 -2.64 -17.76
N SER A 38 -5.03 -2.03 -17.01
CA SER A 38 -5.03 -0.59 -16.78
C SER A 38 -5.63 -0.20 -15.44
N LEU A 39 -5.04 0.87 -14.86
CA LEU A 39 -5.59 1.54 -13.68
C LEU A 39 -6.86 2.30 -14.09
N PRO A 40 -8.00 2.14 -13.38
CA PRO A 40 -9.17 2.99 -13.61
C PRO A 40 -8.84 4.47 -13.41
N ALA A 41 -9.44 5.34 -14.20
CA ALA A 41 -9.38 6.78 -13.91
C ALA A 41 -10.01 7.05 -12.55
N CYS A 42 -9.28 7.73 -11.66
CA CYS A 42 -9.74 7.96 -10.30
C CYS A 42 -9.20 9.27 -9.72
N ASP A 43 -9.90 9.76 -8.70
CA ASP A 43 -9.50 10.91 -7.89
C ASP A 43 -8.74 10.50 -6.63
N PHE A 44 -8.98 9.26 -6.17
CA PHE A 44 -8.32 8.65 -5.02
C PHE A 44 -8.00 7.18 -5.30
N LEU A 45 -6.76 6.78 -5.01
CA LEU A 45 -6.26 5.41 -5.14
C LEU A 45 -6.06 4.81 -3.74
N TYR A 46 -6.69 3.66 -3.49
CA TYR A 46 -6.46 2.88 -2.29
C TYR A 46 -5.84 1.52 -2.64
N LEU A 47 -4.64 1.30 -2.13
CA LEU A 47 -3.90 0.05 -2.21
C LEU A 47 -3.90 -0.60 -0.82
N PRO A 48 -4.84 -1.50 -0.53
CA PRO A 48 -4.97 -2.12 0.79
C PRO A 48 -3.88 -3.16 1.04
N GLY A 49 -3.94 -3.78 2.21
CA GLY A 49 -3.10 -4.92 2.54
C GLY A 49 -3.50 -6.20 1.82
N GLY A 50 -2.74 -7.22 2.10
CA GLY A 50 -2.86 -8.56 1.53
C GLY A 50 -1.52 -9.27 1.58
N TYR A 51 -1.33 -10.19 0.67
CA TYR A 51 -0.14 -11.04 0.60
C TYR A 51 0.50 -10.98 -0.79
N PRO A 52 1.04 -9.82 -1.22
CA PRO A 52 1.68 -9.68 -2.54
C PRO A 52 2.87 -10.62 -2.71
N GLU A 53 3.49 -11.06 -1.62
CA GLU A 53 4.63 -11.99 -1.63
C GLU A 53 4.33 -13.35 -2.24
N PHE A 54 3.06 -13.75 -2.34
CA PHE A 54 2.65 -14.96 -3.04
C PHE A 54 2.35 -14.74 -4.52
N PHE A 55 2.40 -13.48 -4.99
CA PHE A 55 2.03 -13.08 -6.36
C PHE A 55 3.11 -12.19 -7.00
N LEU A 56 4.37 -12.34 -6.58
CA LEU A 56 5.47 -11.45 -6.98
C LEU A 56 5.71 -11.45 -8.49
N GLN A 57 5.72 -12.63 -9.11
CA GLN A 57 5.94 -12.73 -10.55
C GLN A 57 4.82 -12.07 -11.35
N PRO A 58 3.53 -12.38 -11.13
CA PRO A 58 2.43 -11.70 -11.83
C PRO A 58 2.42 -10.19 -11.65
N LEU A 59 2.66 -9.70 -10.43
CA LEU A 59 2.73 -8.26 -10.14
C LEU A 59 3.91 -7.61 -10.87
N SER A 60 5.06 -8.29 -10.88
CA SER A 60 6.26 -7.82 -11.57
C SER A 60 6.08 -7.81 -13.10
N ASP A 61 5.43 -8.80 -13.67
CA ASP A 61 5.19 -8.91 -15.11
C ASP A 61 4.19 -7.87 -15.62
N ASN A 62 3.25 -7.42 -14.76
CA ASN A 62 2.28 -6.39 -15.14
C ASN A 62 2.90 -4.98 -15.14
N ALA A 63 3.88 -4.78 -16.03
CA ALA A 63 4.60 -3.51 -16.15
C ALA A 63 3.70 -2.32 -16.52
N ALA A 64 2.62 -2.59 -17.27
CA ALA A 64 1.65 -1.56 -17.67
C ALA A 64 0.92 -1.00 -16.46
N MET A 65 0.42 -1.85 -15.57
CA MET A 65 -0.25 -1.44 -14.33
C MET A 65 0.73 -0.69 -13.41
N ARG A 66 1.93 -1.25 -13.19
CA ARG A 66 2.96 -0.60 -12.36
C ARG A 66 3.29 0.81 -12.85
N ARG A 67 3.43 0.98 -14.17
CA ARG A 67 3.70 2.28 -14.77
C ARG A 67 2.55 3.27 -14.56
N GLN A 68 1.31 2.83 -14.72
CA GLN A 68 0.15 3.70 -14.54
C GLN A 68 -0.05 4.13 -13.07
N VAL A 69 0.19 3.23 -12.12
CA VAL A 69 0.20 3.56 -10.68
C VAL A 69 1.32 4.57 -10.38
N TYR A 70 2.53 4.34 -10.91
CA TYR A 70 3.64 5.28 -10.79
C TYR A 70 3.26 6.66 -11.32
N ASP A 71 2.77 6.73 -12.55
CA ASP A 71 2.43 7.99 -13.22
C ASP A 71 1.28 8.73 -12.51
N TYR A 72 0.30 7.99 -11.94
CA TYR A 72 -0.78 8.57 -11.14
C TYR A 72 -0.23 9.29 -9.90
N ILE A 73 0.61 8.63 -9.12
CA ILE A 73 1.20 9.19 -7.90
C ILE A 73 2.16 10.31 -8.26
N GLU A 74 2.99 10.13 -9.29
CA GLU A 74 3.97 11.12 -9.74
C GLU A 74 3.33 12.44 -10.19
N ARG A 75 2.14 12.38 -10.80
CA ARG A 75 1.34 13.56 -11.14
C ARG A 75 0.60 14.19 -9.96
N GLY A 76 0.81 13.68 -8.74
CA GLY A 76 0.20 14.21 -7.52
C GLY A 76 -1.17 13.61 -7.19
N GLY A 77 -1.52 12.48 -7.79
CA GLY A 77 -2.71 11.73 -7.42
C GLY A 77 -2.67 11.32 -5.94
N ARG A 78 -3.80 11.45 -5.26
CA ARG A 78 -3.91 11.10 -3.84
C ARG A 78 -3.97 9.57 -3.68
N CYS A 79 -3.07 9.01 -2.88
CA CYS A 79 -2.97 7.57 -2.67
C CYS A 79 -2.76 7.21 -1.20
N LEU A 80 -3.53 6.24 -0.70
CA LEU A 80 -3.24 5.53 0.54
C LEU A 80 -2.78 4.11 0.19
N ALA A 81 -1.68 3.67 0.79
CA ALA A 81 -1.15 2.32 0.63
C ALA A 81 -0.83 1.70 1.99
N GLU A 82 -1.42 0.56 2.27
CA GLU A 82 -1.29 -0.15 3.54
C GLU A 82 -0.62 -1.51 3.34
N CYS A 83 0.33 -1.85 4.21
CA CYS A 83 0.99 -3.16 4.28
C CYS A 83 1.41 -3.68 2.89
N GLY A 84 0.75 -4.71 2.35
CA GLY A 84 1.03 -5.24 1.00
C GLY A 84 0.93 -4.19 -0.11
N GLY A 85 -0.01 -3.24 0.00
CA GLY A 85 -0.12 -2.11 -0.92
C GLY A 85 1.09 -1.19 -0.87
N MET A 86 1.66 -0.93 0.32
CA MET A 86 2.90 -0.18 0.48
C MET A 86 4.09 -0.95 -0.11
N MET A 87 4.18 -2.27 0.13
CA MET A 87 5.23 -3.11 -0.46
C MET A 87 5.21 -3.07 -1.99
N TYR A 88 4.04 -3.08 -2.61
CA TYR A 88 3.87 -2.95 -4.06
C TYR A 88 4.40 -1.61 -4.61
N LEU A 89 4.41 -0.55 -3.80
CA LEU A 89 4.95 0.76 -4.19
C LEU A 89 6.47 0.87 -4.05
N CYS A 90 7.13 -0.08 -3.41
CA CYS A 90 8.59 -0.11 -3.27
C CYS A 90 9.30 -0.29 -4.62
N THR A 91 10.62 -0.14 -4.64
CA THR A 91 11.46 -0.44 -5.82
C THR A 91 11.33 -1.91 -6.21
N ALA A 92 11.37 -2.79 -5.21
CA ALA A 92 11.27 -4.23 -5.38
C ALA A 92 10.77 -4.90 -4.10
N ILE A 93 10.31 -6.14 -4.25
CA ILE A 93 10.14 -7.09 -3.15
C ILE A 93 11.09 -8.25 -3.37
N VAL A 94 11.93 -8.54 -2.37
CA VAL A 94 12.76 -9.77 -2.34
C VAL A 94 11.92 -10.88 -1.73
N GLY A 95 11.66 -11.91 -2.53
CA GLY A 95 10.83 -13.05 -2.14
C GLY A 95 11.55 -14.03 -1.21
N MET A 96 10.82 -15.07 -0.77
CA MET A 96 11.36 -16.19 0.01
C MET A 96 12.38 -17.02 -0.78
N ASP A 97 12.39 -16.89 -2.09
CA ASP A 97 13.36 -17.50 -3.03
C ASP A 97 14.63 -16.66 -3.20
N ASN A 98 14.77 -15.57 -2.45
CA ASN A 98 15.84 -14.57 -2.55
C ASN A 98 15.93 -13.90 -3.94
N VAL A 99 14.86 -13.96 -4.73
CA VAL A 99 14.77 -13.25 -6.01
C VAL A 99 14.15 -11.87 -5.79
N SER A 100 14.73 -10.86 -6.42
CA SER A 100 14.22 -9.48 -6.39
C SER A 100 13.22 -9.27 -7.52
N TYR A 101 11.99 -8.96 -7.17
CA TYR A 101 10.89 -8.70 -8.11
C TYR A 101 10.62 -7.20 -8.19
N PRO A 102 10.79 -6.57 -9.37
CA PRO A 102 10.51 -5.14 -9.55
C PRO A 102 9.05 -4.82 -9.27
N MET A 103 8.81 -3.74 -8.52
CA MET A 103 7.49 -3.22 -8.20
C MET A 103 7.29 -1.81 -8.79
N VAL A 104 6.38 -1.01 -8.26
CA VAL A 104 6.03 0.31 -8.83
C VAL A 104 7.19 1.30 -8.79
N ASN A 105 8.11 1.16 -7.82
CA ASN A 105 9.30 2.00 -7.68
C ASN A 105 9.04 3.49 -7.42
N ILE A 106 7.94 3.82 -6.74
CA ILE A 106 7.69 5.19 -6.28
C ILE A 106 8.39 5.43 -4.93
N LEU A 107 8.32 4.49 -4.02
CA LEU A 107 9.10 4.44 -2.79
C LEU A 107 10.47 3.82 -3.11
N LYS A 108 11.56 4.57 -2.84
CA LYS A 108 12.93 4.15 -3.16
C LYS A 108 13.51 3.21 -2.10
N GLN A 109 12.75 2.19 -1.78
CA GLN A 109 13.06 1.19 -0.75
C GLN A 109 12.78 -0.20 -1.29
N THR A 110 13.30 -1.21 -0.62
CA THR A 110 13.08 -2.62 -0.94
C THR A 110 12.41 -3.29 0.26
N ALA A 111 11.29 -3.95 0.03
CA ALA A 111 10.71 -4.86 1.00
C ALA A 111 11.35 -6.24 0.85
N THR A 112 11.59 -6.94 1.95
CA THR A 112 12.20 -8.28 1.92
C THR A 112 11.48 -9.25 2.83
N LEU A 113 11.49 -10.51 2.42
CA LEU A 113 11.06 -11.68 3.19
C LEU A 113 12.26 -12.49 3.70
N GLU A 114 13.49 -12.00 3.51
CA GLU A 114 14.66 -12.59 4.17
C GLU A 114 14.52 -12.41 5.68
N ASP A 115 14.94 -13.42 6.44
CA ASP A 115 14.89 -13.40 7.91
C ASP A 115 13.51 -13.02 8.46
N MET A 116 12.44 -13.60 7.88
CA MET A 116 11.04 -13.31 8.24
C MET A 116 10.84 -13.31 9.75
N LYS A 117 10.28 -12.21 10.24
CA LYS A 117 9.88 -12.04 11.63
C LYS A 117 8.48 -11.49 11.70
N LEU A 118 7.64 -12.10 12.53
CA LEU A 118 6.29 -11.59 12.74
C LEU A 118 6.35 -10.23 13.44
N HIS A 119 5.82 -9.22 12.77
CA HIS A 119 5.50 -7.91 13.32
C HIS A 119 4.00 -7.85 13.56
N LEU A 120 3.62 -7.74 14.81
CA LEU A 120 2.23 -7.72 15.25
C LEU A 120 2.05 -6.67 16.33
N GLY A 121 1.01 -5.86 16.23
CA GLY A 121 0.64 -4.96 17.30
C GLY A 121 -0.30 -3.84 16.85
N TYR A 122 -0.96 -3.25 17.85
CA TYR A 122 -1.75 -2.05 17.65
C TYR A 122 -0.85 -0.85 17.42
N ARG A 123 -1.28 0.04 16.51
CA ARG A 123 -0.58 1.26 16.12
C ARG A 123 -1.57 2.40 16.00
N GLU A 124 -1.03 3.59 15.94
CA GLU A 124 -1.79 4.80 15.64
C GLU A 124 -0.99 5.67 14.67
N TRP A 125 -1.68 6.25 13.68
CA TRP A 125 -1.11 7.22 12.78
C TRP A 125 -2.05 8.42 12.64
N ASN A 126 -1.59 9.61 13.06
CA ASN A 126 -2.37 10.85 13.07
C ASN A 126 -3.76 10.68 13.72
N GLY A 127 -3.82 9.96 14.85
CA GLY A 127 -5.05 9.69 15.57
C GLY A 127 -5.91 8.58 14.97
N PHE A 128 -5.55 7.98 13.84
CA PHE A 128 -6.24 6.79 13.30
C PHE A 128 -5.67 5.54 13.96
N PRO A 129 -6.50 4.76 14.66
CA PRO A 129 -6.07 3.47 15.17
C PRO A 129 -5.88 2.48 14.04
N GLY A 130 -5.05 1.48 14.27
CA GLY A 130 -4.82 0.40 13.31
C GLY A 130 -3.99 -0.70 13.92
N HIS A 131 -3.56 -1.63 13.10
CA HIS A 131 -2.65 -2.69 13.52
C HIS A 131 -1.65 -3.02 12.42
N GLU A 132 -0.52 -3.56 12.82
CA GLU A 132 0.45 -4.23 11.93
C GLU A 132 0.28 -5.75 12.06
N PHE A 133 0.36 -6.43 10.93
CA PHE A 133 0.50 -7.88 10.84
C PHE A 133 1.23 -8.22 9.56
N HIS A 134 2.54 -8.42 9.65
CA HIS A 134 3.38 -8.78 8.48
C HIS A 134 4.65 -9.52 8.90
N TYR A 135 5.26 -10.23 7.97
CA TYR A 135 6.52 -10.95 8.14
C TYR A 135 7.68 -10.28 7.40
N SER A 136 7.38 -9.43 6.43
CA SER A 136 8.36 -8.66 5.68
C SER A 136 8.88 -7.46 6.47
N HIS A 137 9.99 -6.92 6.03
CA HIS A 137 10.51 -5.64 6.52
C HIS A 137 11.11 -4.83 5.36
N ILE A 138 11.29 -3.54 5.58
CA ILE A 138 11.98 -2.67 4.62
C ILE A 138 13.47 -2.74 4.88
N VAL A 139 14.24 -3.00 3.82
CA VAL A 139 15.69 -2.90 3.87
C VAL A 139 16.06 -1.42 3.90
N GLU A 140 16.55 -0.94 5.03
CA GLU A 140 16.96 0.44 5.18
C GLU A 140 18.26 0.71 4.41
N SER A 141 18.24 1.70 3.54
CA SER A 141 19.45 2.39 3.14
C SER A 141 19.84 3.35 4.28
N ALA A 142 20.66 2.86 5.20
CA ALA A 142 21.53 3.61 6.13
C ALA A 142 20.90 4.82 6.89
N SER A 143 19.76 4.64 7.57
CA SER A 143 19.38 5.52 8.68
C SER A 143 18.54 4.73 9.69
N PRO A 144 19.03 4.46 10.91
CA PRO A 144 18.26 3.76 11.92
C PRO A 144 17.15 4.68 12.43
N GLY A 145 15.95 4.47 11.91
CA GLY A 145 14.73 5.06 12.44
C GLY A 145 14.48 4.55 13.87
N ASN A 146 14.10 5.44 14.76
CA ASN A 146 13.78 5.15 16.14
C ASN A 146 12.59 4.16 16.20
N SER A 147 12.77 2.97 16.75
CA SER A 147 11.87 1.80 16.72
C SER A 147 10.51 1.96 17.43
N ARG A 148 10.07 3.16 17.76
CA ARG A 148 8.82 3.45 18.47
C ARG A 148 7.75 4.15 17.64
N CYS A 149 8.09 4.71 16.49
CA CYS A 149 7.10 5.26 15.56
C CYS A 149 6.91 4.29 14.40
N PRO A 150 5.64 4.02 14.00
CA PRO A 150 5.41 3.26 12.78
C PRO A 150 6.11 3.95 11.62
N GLN A 151 6.75 3.16 10.76
CA GLN A 151 7.36 3.73 9.55
C GLN A 151 6.25 4.18 8.61
N VAL A 152 6.13 5.49 8.47
CA VAL A 152 5.21 6.15 7.56
C VAL A 152 6.02 6.76 6.43
N TYR A 153 5.61 6.50 5.22
CA TYR A 153 6.23 7.03 4.01
C TYR A 153 5.30 8.03 3.36
N GLU A 154 5.79 9.24 3.19
CA GLU A 154 5.08 10.33 2.56
C GLU A 154 5.84 10.80 1.32
N TYR A 155 5.15 10.85 0.20
CA TYR A 155 5.71 11.37 -1.04
C TYR A 155 4.60 12.05 -1.84
N LYS A 156 4.71 13.37 -2.05
CA LYS A 156 3.62 14.16 -2.64
C LYS A 156 2.30 13.87 -1.91
N ASN A 157 1.29 13.41 -2.62
CA ASN A 157 -0.01 13.02 -2.06
C ASN A 157 -0.11 11.51 -1.75
N LEU A 158 1.00 10.80 -1.71
CA LEU A 158 1.06 9.42 -1.22
C LEU A 158 1.20 9.41 0.30
N ARG A 159 0.41 8.57 0.96
CA ARG A 159 0.59 8.14 2.35
C ARG A 159 0.69 6.62 2.37
N ALA A 160 1.76 6.07 2.94
CA ALA A 160 1.99 4.62 2.95
C ALA A 160 2.61 4.15 4.28
N SER A 161 2.21 2.98 4.74
CA SER A 161 2.77 2.34 5.95
C SER A 161 2.47 0.84 5.97
N TYR A 162 3.05 0.12 6.93
CA TYR A 162 2.62 -1.25 7.25
C TYR A 162 1.30 -1.32 8.02
N ILE A 163 0.78 -0.18 8.49
CA ILE A 163 -0.41 -0.15 9.33
C ILE A 163 -1.65 -0.34 8.47
N HIS A 164 -2.53 -1.25 8.92
CA HIS A 164 -3.91 -1.34 8.46
C HIS A 164 -4.75 -0.41 9.34
N LEU A 165 -5.22 0.70 8.79
CA LEU A 165 -5.96 1.71 9.52
C LEU A 165 -7.45 1.35 9.64
N ASP A 166 -7.98 1.46 10.85
CA ASP A 166 -9.41 1.50 11.09
C ASP A 166 -9.87 2.97 11.11
N TRP A 167 -10.64 3.36 10.11
CA TRP A 167 -11.02 4.77 9.98
C TRP A 167 -12.20 5.14 10.90
N GLY A 168 -13.06 4.17 11.26
CA GLY A 168 -14.23 4.42 12.08
C GLY A 168 -15.10 5.54 11.49
N GLU A 169 -15.43 6.53 12.30
CA GLU A 169 -16.19 7.72 11.88
C GLU A 169 -15.31 8.86 11.38
N LYS A 170 -13.98 8.72 11.41
CA LYS A 170 -13.03 9.76 11.02
C LYS A 170 -13.01 9.96 9.51
N ASN A 171 -12.72 11.20 9.10
CA ASN A 171 -12.51 11.49 7.70
C ASN A 171 -11.06 11.11 7.30
N LEU A 172 -10.90 10.06 6.50
CA LEU A 172 -9.59 9.60 6.02
C LEU A 172 -8.76 10.73 5.39
N PHE A 173 -9.41 11.68 4.71
CA PHE A 173 -8.70 12.79 4.07
C PHE A 173 -8.04 13.77 5.05
N ASP A 174 -8.27 13.60 6.36
CA ASP A 174 -7.52 14.34 7.39
C ASP A 174 -6.05 13.93 7.44
N LEU A 175 -5.67 12.75 6.89
CA LEU A 175 -4.27 12.37 6.71
C LEU A 175 -3.46 13.29 5.78
N TRP A 176 -4.13 14.14 5.00
CA TRP A 176 -3.51 15.13 4.08
C TRP A 176 -3.71 16.57 4.54
N LYS A 177 -4.22 16.77 5.74
CA LYS A 177 -4.27 18.09 6.35
C LYS A 177 -2.99 18.32 7.16
N ASP A 178 -2.29 19.39 6.84
CA ASP A 178 -1.14 19.88 7.61
C ASP A 178 -1.57 20.42 8.97
#